data_2b0839209ff786992d03610f006cacab
#
_entry.id   2b0839209ff786992d03610f006cacab
#
_cell.length_a   1.000
_cell.length_b   1.000
_cell.length_c   1.000
_cell.angle_alpha   90.00
_cell.angle_beta   90.00
_cell.angle_gamma   90.00
#
_symmetry.space_group_name_H-M   'P 1'
#
loop_
_entity.id
_entity.type
_entity.pdbx_description
1 polymer ?
#
loop_
_entity_poly.entity_id
_entity_poly.type
_entity_poly.pdbx_seq_one_letter_code
_entity_poly.pdbx_strand_id
1 'polypeptide(L)'
;MENLETQIKNLVKGEVDTSEATREFYSHDASMFELKPDVVVFPKDSEDIQKVVRYVADNKKQNPHLSIVARSAGTCMSGGTVGESIILDVSKHMNKFLSGSKDEATAEPGMYYRDFEKATLEYDAIMPSYPASRDLCAIGGMVANNAGGEKSLEFGKTEKFVKVLRVIFADGKEYEVKPLNKAELDKKIAQNDYEGLIYKKVFDLVENNYDQIKAAKPHVSKDSMGYHLWNIWDRQTGIFDLTQAIVGSQGTLGLVTKITFRLVPAPKNSGTLVIFLRKTEDLGMLINKVLEHKPATFEGFDNYTLMLSFKLFPYFHKSLGWLGMAKLGIKLIPDALKLFRGIPKMVLLVEFNSPTAEETKQKVIQLRKDLQEFKHEALFENDETEAKAKKFWIMRRESFQLLRSKVKDKHTAPFMDDMIVPPAVLPEFLPEIREVINKYKLLATIAGHMGCLLYTSDAADE
;
A
#
# COMPACT_ATOMS: atom_id res chain seq x y z
N MET A 1 40.20 -7.52 -14.42
CA MET A 1 39.23 -6.50 -14.02
C MET A 1 38.88 -6.75 -12.58
N GLU A 2 38.90 -5.72 -11.74
CA GLU A 2 38.38 -5.82 -10.36
C GLU A 2 36.93 -6.33 -10.42
N ASN A 3 36.56 -7.15 -9.44
CA ASN A 3 35.18 -7.65 -9.38
C ASN A 3 34.22 -6.50 -8.99
N LEU A 4 32.92 -6.66 -9.27
CA LEU A 4 31.89 -5.66 -9.03
C LEU A 4 31.88 -5.20 -7.56
N GLU A 5 32.07 -6.12 -6.62
CA GLU A 5 32.13 -5.81 -5.17
C GLU A 5 33.21 -4.76 -4.86
N THR A 6 34.45 -5.00 -5.30
CA THR A 6 35.60 -4.12 -5.03
C THR A 6 35.36 -2.74 -5.65
N GLN A 7 34.84 -2.69 -6.88
CA GLN A 7 34.53 -1.43 -7.55
C GLN A 7 33.49 -0.61 -6.79
N ILE A 8 32.38 -1.23 -6.38
CA ILE A 8 31.33 -0.53 -5.62
C ILE A 8 31.84 -0.15 -4.22
N LYS A 9 32.57 -1.03 -3.54
CA LYS A 9 33.11 -0.77 -2.20
C LYS A 9 34.03 0.44 -2.13
N ASN A 10 34.79 0.69 -3.20
CA ASN A 10 35.67 1.84 -3.31
C ASN A 10 34.91 3.17 -3.56
N LEU A 11 33.66 3.12 -3.98
CA LEU A 11 32.86 4.30 -4.30
C LEU A 11 32.04 4.80 -3.11
N VAL A 12 31.53 3.89 -2.27
CA VAL A 12 30.54 4.22 -1.24
C VAL A 12 31.16 4.27 0.15
N LYS A 13 30.59 5.07 1.03
CA LYS A 13 30.91 5.13 2.47
C LYS A 13 30.16 4.02 3.23
N GLY A 14 29.10 3.54 2.62
CA GLY A 14 28.23 2.50 3.15
C GLY A 14 28.83 1.11 3.05
N GLU A 15 28.06 0.13 3.42
CA GLU A 15 28.48 -1.27 3.39
C GLU A 15 28.14 -1.89 2.03
N VAL A 16 29.00 -2.82 1.61
CA VAL A 16 28.79 -3.64 0.40
C VAL A 16 28.99 -5.09 0.82
N ASP A 17 28.00 -5.93 0.56
CA ASP A 17 28.00 -7.33 0.98
C ASP A 17 27.65 -8.25 -0.19
N THR A 18 28.49 -9.26 -0.39
CA THR A 18 28.34 -10.31 -1.41
C THR A 18 28.29 -11.70 -0.77
N SER A 19 28.21 -11.76 0.58
CA SER A 19 28.08 -13.04 1.27
C SER A 19 26.86 -13.81 0.81
N GLU A 20 26.99 -15.13 0.74
CA GLU A 20 25.92 -16.01 0.29
C GLU A 20 24.66 -15.82 1.14
N ALA A 21 24.80 -15.68 2.45
CA ALA A 21 23.68 -15.45 3.37
C ALA A 21 22.92 -14.15 3.07
N THR A 22 23.64 -13.04 2.79
CA THR A 22 23.02 -11.77 2.43
C THR A 22 22.35 -11.86 1.06
N ARG A 23 23.02 -12.39 0.06
CA ARG A 23 22.44 -12.54 -1.29
C ARG A 23 21.20 -13.43 -1.28
N GLU A 24 21.19 -14.49 -0.49
CA GLU A 24 20.03 -15.36 -0.28
C GLU A 24 18.86 -14.60 0.38
N PHE A 25 19.13 -13.84 1.44
CA PHE A 25 18.12 -13.03 2.11
C PHE A 25 17.49 -11.99 1.17
N TYR A 26 18.29 -11.38 0.30
CA TYR A 26 17.83 -10.35 -0.64
C TYR A 26 17.32 -10.91 -1.98
N SER A 27 17.38 -12.21 -2.20
CA SER A 27 16.79 -12.85 -3.38
C SER A 27 15.26 -12.89 -3.34
N HIS A 28 14.66 -12.68 -2.17
CA HIS A 28 13.22 -12.75 -1.95
C HIS A 28 12.64 -11.41 -1.46
N ASP A 29 11.39 -11.17 -1.76
CA ASP A 29 10.53 -10.17 -1.11
C ASP A 29 9.21 -10.83 -0.65
N ALA A 30 8.10 -10.08 -0.60
CA ALA A 30 6.82 -10.68 -0.25
C ALA A 30 6.10 -11.32 -1.45
N SER A 31 6.67 -11.28 -2.64
CA SER A 31 6.15 -11.91 -3.85
C SER A 31 6.52 -13.40 -3.94
N MET A 32 6.12 -14.02 -5.03
CA MET A 32 6.51 -15.38 -5.39
C MET A 32 7.83 -15.45 -6.20
N PHE A 33 8.43 -14.30 -6.52
CA PHE A 33 9.64 -14.24 -7.34
C PHE A 33 10.90 -14.38 -6.49
N GLU A 34 11.90 -15.01 -7.10
CA GLU A 34 13.22 -15.19 -6.52
C GLU A 34 14.27 -14.79 -7.56
N LEU A 35 15.08 -13.77 -7.25
CA LEU A 35 16.18 -13.30 -8.08
C LEU A 35 17.38 -12.97 -7.17
N LYS A 36 18.46 -13.76 -7.29
CA LYS A 36 19.61 -13.62 -6.42
C LYS A 36 20.54 -12.51 -6.91
N PRO A 37 20.75 -11.45 -6.13
CA PRO A 37 21.60 -10.34 -6.53
C PRO A 37 23.09 -10.70 -6.57
N ASP A 38 23.87 -10.02 -7.40
CA ASP A 38 25.33 -10.10 -7.36
C ASP A 38 25.89 -9.42 -6.13
N VAL A 39 25.33 -8.27 -5.75
CA VAL A 39 25.79 -7.44 -4.64
C VAL A 39 24.65 -6.71 -3.95
N VAL A 40 24.74 -6.58 -2.63
CA VAL A 40 23.85 -5.73 -1.83
C VAL A 40 24.64 -4.54 -1.28
N VAL A 41 24.11 -3.34 -1.49
CA VAL A 41 24.70 -2.08 -1.06
C VAL A 41 23.80 -1.43 -0.02
N PHE A 42 24.37 -1.02 1.11
CA PHE A 42 23.69 -0.30 2.19
C PHE A 42 24.23 1.15 2.22
N PRO A 43 23.66 2.07 1.44
CA PRO A 43 24.17 3.45 1.34
C PRO A 43 23.96 4.19 2.65
N LYS A 44 24.94 5.00 3.04
CA LYS A 44 24.84 5.86 4.23
C LYS A 44 24.05 7.15 3.98
N ASP A 45 24.11 7.64 2.75
CA ASP A 45 23.49 8.91 2.35
C ASP A 45 23.20 8.92 0.85
N SER A 46 22.62 10.02 0.39
CA SER A 46 22.30 10.21 -1.04
C SER A 46 23.55 10.27 -1.92
N GLU A 47 24.71 10.67 -1.39
CA GLU A 47 25.96 10.73 -2.15
C GLU A 47 26.42 9.33 -2.58
N ASP A 48 26.27 8.33 -1.69
CA ASP A 48 26.57 6.94 -2.02
C ASP A 48 25.67 6.46 -3.17
N ILE A 49 24.37 6.75 -3.11
CA ILE A 49 23.41 6.38 -4.17
C ILE A 49 23.80 7.05 -5.50
N GLN A 50 24.13 8.35 -5.48
CA GLN A 50 24.55 9.10 -6.68
C GLN A 50 25.76 8.43 -7.34
N LYS A 51 26.75 8.00 -6.55
CA LYS A 51 27.97 7.33 -7.06
C LYS A 51 27.63 5.97 -7.68
N VAL A 52 26.78 5.16 -7.05
CA VAL A 52 26.37 3.88 -7.59
C VAL A 52 25.57 4.04 -8.89
N VAL A 53 24.64 5.00 -8.95
CA VAL A 53 23.86 5.30 -10.16
C VAL A 53 24.78 5.72 -11.31
N ARG A 54 25.72 6.63 -11.05
CA ARG A 54 26.70 7.08 -12.05
C ARG A 54 27.57 5.94 -12.55
N TYR A 55 28.07 5.12 -11.62
CA TYR A 55 28.87 3.94 -11.98
C TYR A 55 28.08 3.01 -12.93
N VAL A 56 26.83 2.73 -12.63
CA VAL A 56 25.98 1.89 -13.51
C VAL A 56 25.74 2.56 -14.85
N ALA A 57 25.41 3.85 -14.86
CA ALA A 57 25.18 4.60 -16.10
C ALA A 57 26.41 4.58 -17.03
N ASP A 58 27.62 4.79 -16.46
CA ASP A 58 28.87 4.84 -17.21
C ASP A 58 29.29 3.45 -17.75
N ASN A 59 28.95 2.38 -17.06
CA ASN A 59 29.37 1.02 -17.38
C ASN A 59 28.27 0.17 -18.07
N LYS A 60 27.02 0.63 -18.12
CA LYS A 60 25.87 -0.13 -18.66
C LYS A 60 26.07 -0.61 -20.10
N LYS A 61 26.73 0.17 -20.94
CA LYS A 61 26.98 -0.22 -22.35
C LYS A 61 27.94 -1.39 -22.48
N GLN A 62 28.98 -1.44 -21.61
CA GLN A 62 29.98 -2.53 -21.58
C GLN A 62 29.47 -3.74 -20.83
N ASN A 63 28.66 -3.55 -19.81
CA ASN A 63 28.03 -4.60 -19.04
C ASN A 63 26.51 -4.41 -18.96
N PRO A 64 25.74 -4.93 -19.93
CA PRO A 64 24.28 -4.83 -19.96
C PRO A 64 23.55 -5.47 -18.77
N HIS A 65 24.22 -6.37 -18.03
CA HIS A 65 23.69 -6.99 -16.82
C HIS A 65 23.53 -5.98 -15.67
N LEU A 66 24.40 -4.97 -15.58
CA LEU A 66 24.35 -3.99 -14.50
C LEU A 66 22.98 -3.32 -14.41
N SER A 67 22.36 -3.38 -13.26
CA SER A 67 21.11 -2.72 -12.93
C SER A 67 21.05 -2.41 -11.44
N ILE A 68 20.19 -1.48 -11.04
CA ILE A 68 19.96 -1.13 -9.64
C ILE A 68 18.49 -1.38 -9.33
N VAL A 69 18.23 -2.09 -8.26
CA VAL A 69 16.91 -2.22 -7.67
C VAL A 69 16.95 -1.59 -6.28
N ALA A 70 16.16 -0.53 -6.08
CA ALA A 70 15.99 0.07 -4.76
C ALA A 70 15.10 -0.81 -3.88
N ARG A 71 15.53 -1.02 -2.64
CA ARG A 71 14.79 -1.78 -1.65
C ARG A 71 14.72 -1.03 -0.33
N SER A 72 13.55 -1.01 0.28
CA SER A 72 13.37 -0.63 1.67
C SER A 72 12.94 -1.85 2.48
N ALA A 73 11.70 -1.96 2.93
CA ALA A 73 11.26 -3.06 3.79
C ALA A 73 11.02 -4.41 3.06
N GLY A 74 11.04 -4.45 1.73
CA GLY A 74 10.83 -5.70 0.96
C GLY A 74 9.41 -6.28 1.07
N THR A 75 8.41 -5.44 1.30
CA THR A 75 7.00 -5.87 1.44
C THR A 75 6.23 -5.86 0.12
N CYS A 76 6.90 -5.71 -1.01
CA CYS A 76 6.30 -5.75 -2.34
C CYS A 76 5.81 -7.17 -2.67
N MET A 77 4.56 -7.30 -3.14
CA MET A 77 3.97 -8.58 -3.53
C MET A 77 4.09 -8.88 -5.03
N SER A 78 4.61 -7.93 -5.81
CA SER A 78 4.77 -8.06 -7.27
C SER A 78 6.25 -8.14 -7.73
N GLY A 79 7.20 -8.37 -6.81
CA GLY A 79 8.61 -8.58 -7.17
C GLY A 79 9.39 -7.30 -7.49
N GLY A 80 8.88 -6.12 -7.14
CA GLY A 80 9.54 -4.84 -7.44
C GLY A 80 10.83 -4.58 -6.66
N THR A 81 11.20 -5.45 -5.71
CA THR A 81 12.37 -5.26 -4.86
C THR A 81 13.43 -6.37 -4.98
N VAL A 82 13.27 -7.29 -5.93
CA VAL A 82 14.25 -8.33 -6.25
C VAL A 82 14.93 -8.05 -7.60
N GLY A 83 16.15 -8.50 -7.76
CA GLY A 83 16.92 -8.28 -8.98
C GLY A 83 18.27 -8.99 -8.95
N GLU A 84 18.86 -9.20 -10.11
CA GLU A 84 20.06 -10.05 -10.29
C GLU A 84 21.38 -9.29 -10.11
N SER A 85 21.41 -7.95 -10.21
CA SER A 85 22.65 -7.18 -10.18
C SER A 85 22.84 -6.49 -8.82
N ILE A 86 22.52 -5.22 -8.69
CA ILE A 86 22.75 -4.43 -7.48
C ILE A 86 21.42 -4.21 -6.74
N ILE A 87 21.28 -4.75 -5.54
CA ILE A 87 20.23 -4.33 -4.61
C ILE A 87 20.77 -3.19 -3.75
N LEU A 88 20.01 -2.10 -3.66
CA LEU A 88 20.35 -0.91 -2.92
C LEU A 88 19.36 -0.75 -1.77
N ASP A 89 19.74 -1.21 -0.57
CA ASP A 89 18.90 -1.17 0.62
C ASP A 89 19.06 0.15 1.39
N VAL A 90 18.00 0.96 1.37
CA VAL A 90 17.95 2.24 2.07
C VAL A 90 17.49 2.13 3.52
N SER A 91 16.97 0.96 3.95
CA SER A 91 16.36 0.81 5.28
C SER A 91 17.39 0.82 6.42
N LYS A 92 18.63 0.39 6.16
CA LYS A 92 19.66 0.24 7.19
C LYS A 92 20.17 1.58 7.73
N HIS A 93 20.38 2.56 6.89
CA HIS A 93 21.02 3.83 7.28
C HIS A 93 20.20 5.09 6.93
N MET A 94 19.34 5.03 5.92
CA MET A 94 18.54 6.17 5.48
C MET A 94 17.10 6.07 6.00
N ASN A 95 16.94 6.08 7.32
CA ASN A 95 15.69 5.80 8.02
C ASN A 95 15.30 6.85 9.06
N LYS A 96 15.78 8.09 8.91
CA LYS A 96 15.59 9.16 9.90
C LYS A 96 14.32 9.95 9.62
N PHE A 97 13.63 10.36 10.70
CA PHE A 97 12.69 11.45 10.69
C PHE A 97 13.48 12.77 10.71
N LEU A 98 13.24 13.65 9.75
CA LEU A 98 14.04 14.85 9.56
C LEU A 98 13.37 16.11 10.10
N SER A 99 12.06 16.25 9.88
CA SER A 99 11.26 17.37 10.39
C SER A 99 9.77 17.04 10.35
N GLY A 100 8.98 17.71 11.20
CA GLY A 100 7.54 17.56 11.23
C GLY A 100 6.82 18.80 11.73
N SER A 101 5.57 18.90 11.34
CA SER A 101 4.58 19.87 11.82
C SER A 101 3.19 19.21 11.73
N LYS A 102 2.13 19.95 12.11
CA LYS A 102 0.75 19.48 11.95
C LYS A 102 0.32 19.32 10.47
N ASP A 103 1.01 19.97 9.54
CA ASP A 103 0.61 20.02 8.13
C ASP A 103 1.51 19.17 7.22
N GLU A 104 2.76 18.92 7.64
CA GLU A 104 3.72 18.16 6.84
C GLU A 104 4.81 17.50 7.68
N ALA A 105 5.40 16.46 7.13
CA ALA A 105 6.59 15.81 7.70
C ALA A 105 7.54 15.34 6.61
N THR A 106 8.83 15.42 6.90
CA THR A 106 9.92 15.00 6.01
C THR A 106 10.71 13.89 6.65
N ALA A 107 10.98 12.82 5.88
CA ALA A 107 11.78 11.70 6.35
C ALA A 107 12.55 11.04 5.19
N GLU A 108 13.49 10.17 5.55
CA GLU A 108 14.27 9.35 4.63
C GLU A 108 13.50 8.09 4.20
N PRO A 109 13.74 7.53 3.00
CA PRO A 109 12.90 6.50 2.39
C PRO A 109 12.89 5.15 3.12
N GLY A 110 13.94 4.85 3.88
CA GLY A 110 14.06 3.62 4.66
C GLY A 110 13.32 3.65 6.00
N MET A 111 12.73 4.78 6.39
CA MET A 111 11.96 4.88 7.63
C MET A 111 10.72 4.01 7.58
N TYR A 112 10.51 3.15 8.59
CA TYR A 112 9.29 2.36 8.69
C TYR A 112 8.08 3.26 8.95
N TYR A 113 6.95 2.93 8.32
CA TYR A 113 5.73 3.75 8.48
C TYR A 113 5.26 3.81 9.94
N ARG A 114 5.33 2.73 10.71
CA ARG A 114 4.96 2.70 12.13
C ARG A 114 5.76 3.72 12.98
N ASP A 115 7.05 3.91 12.65
CA ASP A 115 7.91 4.86 13.36
C ASP A 115 7.65 6.30 12.87
N PHE A 116 7.41 6.46 11.56
CA PHE A 116 6.97 7.72 10.97
C PHE A 116 5.63 8.19 11.56
N GLU A 117 4.63 7.31 11.64
CA GLU A 117 3.33 7.62 12.24
C GLU A 117 3.46 8.02 13.71
N LYS A 118 4.29 7.27 14.49
CA LYS A 118 4.56 7.62 15.87
C LYS A 118 5.15 9.03 16.01
N ALA A 119 6.08 9.40 15.13
CA ALA A 119 6.68 10.73 15.11
C ALA A 119 5.68 11.83 14.72
N THR A 120 4.79 11.57 13.75
CA THR A 120 3.77 12.55 13.31
C THR A 120 2.64 12.71 14.30
N LEU A 121 2.30 11.68 15.08
CA LEU A 121 1.31 11.75 16.17
C LEU A 121 1.73 12.71 17.29
N GLU A 122 3.03 13.02 17.45
CA GLU A 122 3.48 14.09 18.36
C GLU A 122 2.96 15.47 17.94
N TYR A 123 2.53 15.63 16.69
CA TYR A 123 1.91 16.84 16.14
C TYR A 123 0.39 16.71 15.96
N ASP A 124 -0.26 15.71 16.57
CA ASP A 124 -1.69 15.37 16.37
C ASP A 124 -2.05 15.12 14.87
N ALA A 125 -1.12 14.64 14.08
CA ALA A 125 -1.28 14.46 12.64
C ALA A 125 -0.80 13.09 12.14
N ILE A 126 -1.35 12.65 11.01
CA ILE A 126 -0.97 11.38 10.35
C ILE A 126 -0.86 11.55 8.85
N MET A 127 -0.07 10.69 8.21
CA MET A 127 -0.14 10.42 6.78
C MET A 127 -1.12 9.25 6.57
N PRO A 128 -2.36 9.48 6.11
CA PRO A 128 -3.44 8.52 6.26
C PRO A 128 -3.44 7.40 5.21
N SER A 129 -2.70 7.56 4.12
CA SER A 129 -2.67 6.57 3.02
C SER A 129 -1.56 5.54 3.24
N TYR A 130 -1.81 4.56 4.07
CA TYR A 130 -0.89 3.46 4.36
C TYR A 130 -1.46 2.11 3.90
N PRO A 131 -0.60 1.15 3.49
CA PRO A 131 -1.04 -0.19 3.08
C PRO A 131 -1.41 -1.07 4.28
N ALA A 132 -1.99 -2.24 4.00
CA ALA A 132 -2.28 -3.25 5.04
C ALA A 132 -1.02 -3.68 5.81
N SER A 133 0.15 -3.61 5.16
CA SER A 133 1.46 -3.89 5.77
C SER A 133 2.03 -2.73 6.60
N ARG A 134 1.21 -1.81 7.14
CA ARG A 134 1.64 -0.58 7.82
C ARG A 134 2.71 -0.78 8.90
N ASP A 135 2.67 -1.90 9.61
CA ASP A 135 3.63 -2.19 10.67
C ASP A 135 4.98 -2.72 10.15
N LEU A 136 5.06 -3.09 8.87
CA LEU A 136 6.21 -3.71 8.23
C LEU A 136 6.79 -2.88 7.08
N CYS A 137 5.97 -2.07 6.41
CA CYS A 137 6.39 -1.29 5.25
C CYS A 137 7.22 -0.06 5.64
N ALA A 138 8.00 0.44 4.67
CA ALA A 138 8.74 1.70 4.80
C ALA A 138 8.19 2.74 3.82
N ILE A 139 8.33 4.03 4.17
CA ILE A 139 7.72 5.13 3.42
C ILE A 139 8.24 5.27 1.98
N GLY A 140 9.50 4.91 1.71
CA GLY A 140 10.04 4.86 0.35
C GLY A 140 9.33 3.84 -0.52
N GLY A 141 9.04 2.65 0.02
CA GLY A 141 8.23 1.63 -0.64
C GLY A 141 6.79 2.08 -0.85
N MET A 142 6.20 2.82 0.10
CA MET A 142 4.86 3.41 -0.07
C MET A 142 4.80 4.38 -1.24
N VAL A 143 5.82 5.23 -1.41
CA VAL A 143 5.93 6.15 -2.56
C VAL A 143 6.14 5.36 -3.85
N ALA A 144 7.11 4.43 -3.86
CA ALA A 144 7.45 3.65 -5.04
C ALA A 144 6.27 2.82 -5.58
N ASN A 145 5.40 2.34 -4.70
CA ASN A 145 4.25 1.50 -5.04
C ASN A 145 2.91 2.29 -5.14
N ASN A 146 2.92 3.60 -4.92
CA ASN A 146 1.71 4.40 -4.76
C ASN A 146 0.72 3.74 -3.80
N ALA A 147 1.21 3.36 -2.62
CA ALA A 147 0.48 2.52 -1.68
C ALA A 147 -0.84 3.15 -1.23
N GLY A 148 -1.79 2.30 -0.95
CA GLY A 148 -3.05 2.65 -0.33
C GLY A 148 -3.55 1.48 0.52
N GLY A 149 -4.56 1.70 1.34
CA GLY A 149 -5.12 0.67 2.22
C GLY A 149 -6.49 1.05 2.76
N GLU A 150 -6.79 0.63 3.96
CA GLU A 150 -8.12 0.75 4.57
C GLU A 150 -8.69 2.18 4.60
N LYS A 151 -7.82 3.22 4.71
CA LYS A 151 -8.24 4.63 4.73
C LYS A 151 -8.24 5.30 3.35
N SER A 152 -7.92 4.56 2.30
CA SER A 152 -7.89 5.12 0.93
C SER A 152 -9.26 5.53 0.43
N LEU A 153 -10.35 5.02 1.00
CA LEU A 153 -11.70 5.42 0.66
C LEU A 153 -11.93 6.92 0.96
N GLU A 154 -11.56 7.37 2.15
CA GLU A 154 -11.68 8.78 2.57
C GLU A 154 -10.58 9.65 1.96
N PHE A 155 -9.34 9.19 2.01
CA PHE A 155 -8.18 10.03 1.77
C PHE A 155 -7.53 9.81 0.39
N GLY A 156 -7.76 8.68 -0.26
CA GLY A 156 -7.06 8.30 -1.49
C GLY A 156 -5.71 7.65 -1.20
N LYS A 157 -4.82 7.63 -2.20
CA LYS A 157 -3.54 6.96 -2.14
C LYS A 157 -2.37 7.90 -1.84
N THR A 158 -1.17 7.34 -1.69
CA THR A 158 0.08 8.04 -1.38
C THR A 158 0.33 9.25 -2.29
N GLU A 159 0.01 9.19 -3.58
CA GLU A 159 0.15 10.28 -4.56
C GLU A 159 -0.47 11.60 -4.11
N LYS A 160 -1.58 11.56 -3.36
CA LYS A 160 -2.26 12.77 -2.88
C LYS A 160 -1.52 13.47 -1.74
N PHE A 161 -0.62 12.77 -1.08
CA PHE A 161 0.08 13.26 0.12
C PHE A 161 1.54 13.62 -0.13
N VAL A 162 2.13 13.17 -1.23
CA VAL A 162 3.50 13.57 -1.60
C VAL A 162 3.50 15.05 -1.98
N LYS A 163 4.31 15.85 -1.27
CA LYS A 163 4.48 17.28 -1.49
C LYS A 163 5.78 17.59 -2.22
N VAL A 164 6.88 16.98 -1.76
CA VAL A 164 8.22 17.16 -2.33
C VAL A 164 8.96 15.83 -2.25
N LEU A 165 9.69 15.50 -3.30
CA LEU A 165 10.66 14.41 -3.35
C LEU A 165 12.06 14.93 -3.63
N ARG A 166 13.07 14.28 -3.03
CA ARG A 166 14.44 14.33 -3.55
C ARG A 166 14.66 13.06 -4.32
N VAL A 167 15.10 13.16 -5.57
CA VAL A 167 15.20 12.03 -6.50
C VAL A 167 16.56 12.07 -7.20
N ILE A 168 17.22 10.94 -7.25
CA ILE A 168 18.43 10.75 -8.07
C ILE A 168 17.99 10.17 -9.40
N PHE A 169 18.23 10.92 -10.48
CA PHE A 169 17.95 10.45 -11.85
C PHE A 169 19.15 9.71 -12.45
N ALA A 170 18.98 9.23 -13.68
CA ALA A 170 19.97 8.37 -14.35
C ALA A 170 21.34 9.06 -14.61
N ASP A 171 21.44 10.38 -14.51
CA ASP A 171 22.71 11.10 -14.57
C ASP A 171 23.51 11.04 -13.24
N GLY A 172 22.96 10.40 -12.22
CA GLY A 172 23.56 10.27 -10.89
C GLY A 172 23.56 11.56 -10.07
N LYS A 173 22.72 12.53 -10.41
CA LYS A 173 22.53 13.74 -9.60
C LYS A 173 21.20 13.72 -8.87
N GLU A 174 21.17 14.36 -7.71
CA GLU A 174 19.98 14.49 -6.88
C GLU A 174 19.26 15.81 -7.16
N TYR A 175 17.94 15.72 -7.40
CA TYR A 175 17.10 16.86 -7.73
C TYR A 175 15.89 16.96 -6.80
N GLU A 176 15.35 18.16 -6.63
CA GLU A 176 14.09 18.40 -5.94
C GLU A 176 12.95 18.40 -6.93
N VAL A 177 11.98 17.50 -6.70
CA VAL A 177 10.79 17.34 -7.53
C VAL A 177 9.57 17.71 -6.71
N LYS A 178 8.78 18.67 -7.21
CA LYS A 178 7.56 19.18 -6.60
C LYS A 178 6.61 19.74 -7.65
N PRO A 179 5.33 19.99 -7.32
CA PRO A 179 4.41 20.71 -8.20
C PRO A 179 4.95 22.08 -8.57
N LEU A 180 4.85 22.44 -9.84
CA LEU A 180 5.30 23.71 -10.41
C LEU A 180 4.14 24.42 -11.09
N ASN A 181 4.03 25.73 -10.91
CA ASN A 181 3.18 26.54 -11.76
C ASN A 181 3.83 26.73 -13.15
N LYS A 182 3.07 27.28 -14.11
CA LYS A 182 3.56 27.42 -15.50
C LYS A 182 4.86 28.22 -15.60
N ALA A 183 5.01 29.29 -14.83
CA ALA A 183 6.24 30.13 -14.88
C ALA A 183 7.46 29.38 -14.29
N GLU A 184 7.27 28.58 -13.27
CA GLU A 184 8.33 27.74 -12.70
C GLU A 184 8.70 26.60 -13.65
N LEU A 185 7.69 25.98 -14.30
CA LEU A 185 7.92 24.96 -15.33
C LEU A 185 8.72 25.51 -16.51
N ASP A 186 8.36 26.71 -17.02
CA ASP A 186 9.08 27.32 -18.13
C ASP A 186 10.56 27.60 -17.78
N LYS A 187 10.82 28.00 -16.54
CA LYS A 187 12.20 28.14 -16.04
C LYS A 187 12.94 26.80 -15.99
N LYS A 188 12.27 25.73 -15.56
CA LYS A 188 12.86 24.40 -15.55
C LYS A 188 13.15 23.88 -16.96
N ILE A 189 12.24 24.05 -17.90
CA ILE A 189 12.38 23.63 -19.30
C ILE A 189 13.53 24.42 -19.97
N ALA A 190 13.72 25.67 -19.59
CA ALA A 190 14.80 26.53 -20.12
C ALA A 190 16.19 26.19 -19.57
N GLN A 191 16.30 25.32 -18.54
CA GLN A 191 17.60 24.84 -18.05
C GLN A 191 18.29 24.00 -19.13
N ASN A 192 19.57 24.28 -19.34
CA ASN A 192 20.37 23.56 -20.34
C ASN A 192 21.14 22.40 -19.68
N ASP A 193 20.41 21.57 -18.88
CA ASP A 193 20.95 20.45 -18.15
C ASP A 193 20.02 19.22 -18.21
N TYR A 194 20.39 18.15 -17.53
CA TYR A 194 19.64 16.89 -17.53
C TYR A 194 18.24 17.04 -16.90
N GLU A 195 18.10 17.83 -15.84
CA GLU A 195 16.83 18.11 -15.21
C GLU A 195 15.87 18.82 -16.17
N GLY A 196 16.34 19.91 -16.82
CA GLY A 196 15.54 20.65 -17.81
C GLY A 196 15.10 19.77 -18.98
N LEU A 197 15.98 18.86 -19.43
CA LEU A 197 15.64 17.89 -20.47
C LEU A 197 14.51 16.96 -20.05
N ILE A 198 14.50 16.45 -18.80
CA ILE A 198 13.42 15.61 -18.26
C ILE A 198 12.10 16.38 -18.25
N TYR A 199 12.08 17.57 -17.64
CA TYR A 199 10.88 18.40 -17.56
C TYR A 199 10.32 18.72 -18.95
N LYS A 200 11.20 19.09 -19.88
CA LYS A 200 10.80 19.35 -21.27
C LYS A 200 10.17 18.14 -21.94
N LYS A 201 10.86 16.99 -21.91
CA LYS A 201 10.37 15.77 -22.56
C LYS A 201 9.05 15.27 -21.97
N VAL A 202 8.90 15.30 -20.65
CA VAL A 202 7.67 14.86 -20.01
C VAL A 202 6.53 15.84 -20.29
N PHE A 203 6.79 17.15 -20.25
CA PHE A 203 5.78 18.15 -20.60
C PHE A 203 5.35 18.02 -22.06
N ASP A 204 6.29 17.95 -23.01
CA ASP A 204 5.99 17.76 -24.43
C ASP A 204 5.17 16.48 -24.68
N LEU A 205 5.52 15.38 -24.01
CA LEU A 205 4.79 14.11 -24.11
C LEU A 205 3.33 14.27 -23.64
N VAL A 206 3.14 14.84 -22.45
CA VAL A 206 1.80 14.95 -21.85
C VAL A 206 0.96 16.00 -22.54
N GLU A 207 1.54 17.14 -22.93
CA GLU A 207 0.82 18.24 -23.60
C GLU A 207 0.40 17.84 -25.03
N ASN A 208 1.28 17.19 -25.79
CA ASN A 208 0.96 16.76 -27.17
C ASN A 208 -0.07 15.63 -27.23
N ASN A 209 -0.25 14.87 -26.14
CA ASN A 209 -1.19 13.75 -26.05
C ASN A 209 -2.26 13.96 -24.97
N TYR A 210 -2.52 15.22 -24.59
CA TYR A 210 -3.31 15.56 -23.40
C TYR A 210 -4.67 14.87 -23.36
N ASP A 211 -5.47 14.99 -24.41
CA ASP A 211 -6.84 14.45 -24.45
C ASP A 211 -6.84 12.92 -24.45
N GLN A 212 -5.90 12.30 -25.16
CA GLN A 212 -5.73 10.86 -25.16
C GLN A 212 -5.32 10.33 -23.77
N ILE A 213 -4.38 11.00 -23.10
CA ILE A 213 -3.94 10.64 -21.75
C ILE A 213 -5.08 10.81 -20.75
N LYS A 214 -5.85 11.90 -20.82
CA LYS A 214 -7.01 12.11 -19.93
C LYS A 214 -8.10 11.06 -20.16
N ALA A 215 -8.37 10.69 -21.40
CA ALA A 215 -9.35 9.66 -21.76
C ALA A 215 -8.91 8.24 -21.35
N ALA A 216 -7.60 7.99 -21.24
CA ALA A 216 -7.04 6.71 -20.81
C ALA A 216 -7.13 6.47 -19.30
N LYS A 217 -7.53 7.49 -18.51
CA LYS A 217 -7.69 7.34 -17.05
C LYS A 217 -8.77 6.28 -16.76
N PRO A 218 -8.45 5.23 -16.01
CA PRO A 218 -9.45 4.22 -15.64
C PRO A 218 -10.60 4.81 -14.80
N HIS A 219 -11.84 4.40 -15.13
CA HIS A 219 -13.04 4.81 -14.39
C HIS A 219 -13.33 3.88 -13.20
N VAL A 220 -12.34 3.75 -12.32
CA VAL A 220 -12.42 2.95 -11.10
C VAL A 220 -12.06 3.80 -9.89
N SER A 221 -12.49 3.39 -8.71
CA SER A 221 -12.26 4.13 -7.47
C SER A 221 -10.79 4.10 -7.01
N LYS A 222 -10.04 3.08 -7.40
CA LYS A 222 -8.61 2.92 -7.09
C LYS A 222 -7.90 2.35 -8.30
N ASP A 223 -6.78 2.95 -8.66
CA ASP A 223 -5.87 2.46 -9.67
C ASP A 223 -4.44 2.53 -9.10
N SER A 224 -3.67 1.45 -9.21
CA SER A 224 -2.29 1.37 -8.74
C SER A 224 -1.35 0.87 -9.83
N MET A 225 -1.82 0.79 -11.07
CA MET A 225 -1.05 0.26 -12.20
C MET A 225 -0.44 1.37 -13.04
N GLY A 226 0.83 1.17 -13.41
CA GLY A 226 1.55 2.00 -14.37
C GLY A 226 1.83 3.43 -13.88
N TYR A 227 2.21 4.27 -14.82
CA TYR A 227 2.48 5.68 -14.56
C TYR A 227 1.20 6.51 -14.73
N HIS A 228 0.86 7.32 -13.74
CA HIS A 228 -0.35 8.16 -13.74
C HIS A 228 -0.15 9.44 -14.54
N LEU A 229 0.08 9.32 -15.85
CA LEU A 229 0.37 10.44 -16.74
C LEU A 229 -0.75 11.50 -16.74
N TRP A 230 -1.99 11.10 -16.54
CA TRP A 230 -3.16 11.98 -16.44
C TRP A 230 -3.14 12.95 -15.25
N ASN A 231 -2.29 12.73 -14.25
CA ASN A 231 -2.14 13.59 -13.07
C ASN A 231 -0.95 14.55 -13.18
N ILE A 232 -0.06 14.40 -14.18
CA ILE A 232 1.18 15.18 -14.29
C ILE A 232 0.90 16.63 -14.68
N TRP A 233 -0.03 16.86 -15.60
CA TRP A 233 -0.33 18.18 -16.11
C TRP A 233 -1.82 18.47 -16.06
N ASP A 234 -2.17 19.62 -15.51
CA ASP A 234 -3.53 20.14 -15.49
C ASP A 234 -3.59 21.52 -16.16
N ARG A 235 -4.19 21.57 -17.34
CA ARG A 235 -4.38 22.82 -18.11
C ARG A 235 -5.26 23.84 -17.41
N GLN A 236 -6.19 23.40 -16.53
CA GLN A 236 -7.13 24.29 -15.85
C GLN A 236 -6.44 25.06 -14.72
N THR A 237 -5.66 24.36 -13.91
CA THR A 237 -4.91 24.98 -12.80
C THR A 237 -3.54 25.52 -13.22
N GLY A 238 -3.02 25.09 -14.36
CA GLY A 238 -1.68 25.41 -14.82
C GLY A 238 -0.57 24.79 -13.96
N ILE A 239 -0.86 23.69 -13.26
CA ILE A 239 0.10 22.98 -12.41
C ILE A 239 0.66 21.76 -13.14
N PHE A 240 1.98 21.68 -13.16
CA PHE A 240 2.75 20.53 -13.62
C PHE A 240 3.39 19.84 -12.42
N ASP A 241 3.07 18.58 -12.21
CA ASP A 241 3.52 17.80 -11.05
C ASP A 241 4.23 16.50 -11.45
N LEU A 242 5.56 16.57 -11.56
CA LEU A 242 6.38 15.42 -11.90
C LEU A 242 6.41 14.36 -10.77
N THR A 243 6.03 14.71 -9.52
CA THR A 243 5.94 13.73 -8.44
C THR A 243 4.95 12.63 -8.78
N GLN A 244 3.91 12.94 -9.57
CA GLN A 244 2.87 11.99 -10.00
C GLN A 244 3.41 10.90 -10.94
N ALA A 245 4.52 11.15 -11.63
CA ALA A 245 5.21 10.12 -12.41
C ALA A 245 6.13 9.25 -11.53
N ILE A 246 6.77 9.86 -10.53
CA ILE A 246 7.71 9.16 -9.64
C ILE A 246 6.97 8.26 -8.65
N VAL A 247 5.84 8.74 -8.11
CA VAL A 247 4.96 7.94 -7.23
C VAL A 247 4.34 6.80 -8.04
N GLY A 248 4.54 5.56 -7.60
CA GLY A 248 4.11 4.37 -8.32
C GLY A 248 5.08 3.87 -9.41
N SER A 249 6.23 4.55 -9.59
CA SER A 249 7.22 4.15 -10.61
C SER A 249 8.09 2.95 -10.20
N GLN A 250 8.01 2.47 -8.97
CA GLN A 250 8.80 1.35 -8.44
C GLN A 250 10.31 1.49 -8.67
N GLY A 251 10.83 2.72 -8.61
CA GLY A 251 12.25 3.01 -8.82
C GLY A 251 12.70 3.04 -10.28
N THR A 252 11.82 2.81 -11.25
CA THR A 252 12.18 2.76 -12.68
C THR A 252 12.51 4.13 -13.29
N LEU A 253 12.00 5.22 -12.69
CA LEU A 253 12.22 6.59 -13.17
C LEU A 253 13.25 7.37 -12.34
N GLY A 254 13.66 6.84 -11.19
CA GLY A 254 14.62 7.46 -10.30
C GLY A 254 14.59 6.88 -8.90
N LEU A 255 15.61 7.16 -8.10
CA LEU A 255 15.74 6.67 -6.73
C LEU A 255 15.41 7.79 -5.74
N VAL A 256 14.37 7.58 -4.93
CA VAL A 256 13.92 8.56 -3.93
C VAL A 256 14.83 8.51 -2.70
N THR A 257 15.35 9.67 -2.28
CA THR A 257 16.27 9.83 -1.15
C THR A 257 15.68 10.60 0.02
N LYS A 258 14.60 11.38 -0.22
CA LYS A 258 13.89 12.13 0.81
C LYS A 258 12.46 12.38 0.36
N ILE A 259 11.53 12.33 1.32
CA ILE A 259 10.10 12.47 1.07
C ILE A 259 9.52 13.48 2.05
N THR A 260 8.80 14.47 1.53
CA THR A 260 7.95 15.35 2.33
C THR A 260 6.50 15.02 2.04
N PHE A 261 5.78 14.58 3.05
CA PHE A 261 4.34 14.31 3.00
C PHE A 261 3.52 15.46 3.55
N ARG A 262 2.35 15.70 2.96
CA ARG A 262 1.25 16.41 3.63
C ARG A 262 0.67 15.50 4.69
N LEU A 263 0.26 16.08 5.81
CA LEU A 263 -0.40 15.37 6.89
C LEU A 263 -1.85 15.85 7.03
N VAL A 264 -2.66 15.02 7.68
CA VAL A 264 -4.02 15.37 8.10
C VAL A 264 -4.15 15.21 9.62
N PRO A 265 -5.09 15.90 10.28
CA PRO A 265 -5.34 15.70 11.69
C PRO A 265 -5.63 14.22 12.00
N ALA A 266 -5.03 13.69 13.06
CA ALA A 266 -5.30 12.33 13.51
C ALA A 266 -6.77 12.20 13.97
N PRO A 267 -7.53 11.17 13.50
CA PRO A 267 -8.91 10.99 13.92
C PRO A 267 -8.98 10.69 15.42
N LYS A 268 -9.83 11.44 16.13
CA LYS A 268 -9.98 11.31 17.60
C LYS A 268 -11.10 10.37 18.00
N ASN A 269 -12.11 10.23 17.17
CA ASN A 269 -13.26 9.38 17.43
C ASN A 269 -13.60 8.57 16.19
N SER A 270 -13.72 7.26 16.37
CA SER A 270 -14.18 6.33 15.34
C SER A 270 -15.34 5.49 15.84
N GLY A 271 -16.17 5.02 14.93
CA GLY A 271 -17.25 4.09 15.22
C GLY A 271 -17.49 3.16 14.04
N THR A 272 -17.61 1.87 14.31
CA THR A 272 -17.73 0.83 13.30
C THR A 272 -19.09 0.16 13.34
N LEU A 273 -19.75 0.04 12.20
CA LEU A 273 -20.88 -0.87 11.98
C LEU A 273 -20.35 -2.17 11.38
N VAL A 274 -20.66 -3.30 12.00
CA VAL A 274 -20.33 -4.64 11.48
C VAL A 274 -21.58 -5.25 10.86
N ILE A 275 -21.49 -5.69 9.60
CA ILE A 275 -22.61 -6.26 8.84
C ILE A 275 -22.27 -7.69 8.47
N PHE A 276 -23.14 -8.65 8.83
CA PHE A 276 -23.00 -10.05 8.48
C PHE A 276 -23.96 -10.38 7.34
N LEU A 277 -23.43 -10.59 6.15
CA LEU A 277 -24.22 -10.94 4.96
C LEU A 277 -24.36 -12.45 4.82
N ARG A 278 -25.58 -12.95 4.74
CA ARG A 278 -25.87 -14.37 4.46
C ARG A 278 -25.97 -14.66 2.98
N LYS A 279 -26.26 -13.67 2.18
CA LYS A 279 -26.39 -13.72 0.74
C LYS A 279 -25.62 -12.55 0.13
N THR A 280 -25.19 -12.68 -1.10
CA THR A 280 -24.38 -11.70 -1.81
C THR A 280 -25.07 -11.09 -3.03
N GLU A 281 -26.31 -11.49 -3.33
CA GLU A 281 -27.05 -11.06 -4.52
C GLU A 281 -27.26 -9.53 -4.54
N ASP A 282 -27.55 -8.91 -3.40
CA ASP A 282 -27.75 -7.47 -3.28
C ASP A 282 -26.50 -6.71 -2.81
N LEU A 283 -25.32 -7.36 -2.82
CA LEU A 283 -24.08 -6.77 -2.31
C LEU A 283 -23.74 -5.45 -3.00
N GLY A 284 -23.92 -5.37 -4.32
CA GLY A 284 -23.66 -4.14 -5.08
C GLY A 284 -24.56 -2.97 -4.66
N MET A 285 -25.85 -3.22 -4.45
CA MET A 285 -26.79 -2.19 -3.97
C MET A 285 -26.46 -1.77 -2.53
N LEU A 286 -26.15 -2.72 -1.65
CA LEU A 286 -25.74 -2.43 -0.29
C LEU A 286 -24.46 -1.60 -0.24
N ILE A 287 -23.46 -1.91 -1.08
CA ILE A 287 -22.23 -1.11 -1.16
C ILE A 287 -22.53 0.31 -1.58
N ASN A 288 -23.32 0.51 -2.64
CA ASN A 288 -23.68 1.86 -3.08
C ASN A 288 -24.40 2.64 -1.97
N LYS A 289 -25.33 1.98 -1.25
CA LYS A 289 -26.04 2.60 -0.14
C LYS A 289 -25.12 3.02 1.00
N VAL A 290 -24.13 2.18 1.35
CA VAL A 290 -23.09 2.52 2.34
C VAL A 290 -22.26 3.72 1.87
N LEU A 291 -21.86 3.76 0.60
CA LEU A 291 -21.03 4.83 0.03
C LEU A 291 -21.75 6.20 0.02
N GLU A 292 -23.08 6.25 -0.06
CA GLU A 292 -23.85 7.50 0.10
C GLU A 292 -23.58 8.19 1.45
N HIS A 293 -23.27 7.41 2.49
CA HIS A 293 -22.96 7.91 3.83
C HIS A 293 -21.49 8.36 4.00
N LYS A 294 -20.66 8.25 2.96
CA LYS A 294 -19.25 8.67 2.94
C LYS A 294 -18.45 8.13 4.14
N PRO A 295 -18.37 6.80 4.32
CA PRO A 295 -17.59 6.22 5.41
C PRO A 295 -16.10 6.51 5.23
N ALA A 296 -15.36 6.57 6.33
CA ALA A 296 -13.91 6.69 6.34
C ALA A 296 -13.23 5.42 5.83
N THR A 297 -13.81 4.26 6.20
CA THR A 297 -13.29 2.95 5.82
C THR A 297 -14.47 2.01 5.55
N PHE A 298 -14.33 1.18 4.52
CA PHE A 298 -15.31 0.14 4.21
C PHE A 298 -14.59 -1.12 3.75
N GLU A 299 -14.45 -2.08 4.66
CA GLU A 299 -13.73 -3.34 4.48
C GLU A 299 -14.67 -4.53 4.44
N GLY A 300 -14.21 -5.63 3.84
CA GLY A 300 -14.94 -6.87 3.86
C GLY A 300 -14.04 -8.08 3.77
N PHE A 301 -14.54 -9.21 4.27
CA PHE A 301 -13.89 -10.50 4.12
C PHE A 301 -14.94 -11.63 4.07
N ASP A 302 -14.57 -12.72 3.39
CA ASP A 302 -15.46 -13.84 3.14
C ASP A 302 -15.53 -14.82 4.33
N ASN A 303 -16.42 -15.80 4.23
CA ASN A 303 -16.59 -16.85 5.22
C ASN A 303 -15.35 -17.74 5.37
N TYR A 304 -14.53 -17.89 4.33
CA TYR A 304 -13.30 -18.68 4.42
C TYR A 304 -12.28 -17.98 5.32
N THR A 305 -12.12 -16.68 5.17
CA THR A 305 -11.30 -15.84 6.07
C THR A 305 -11.81 -15.94 7.51
N LEU A 306 -13.13 -15.87 7.73
CA LEU A 306 -13.72 -16.00 9.05
C LEU A 306 -13.42 -17.38 9.66
N MET A 307 -13.65 -18.45 8.90
CA MET A 307 -13.38 -19.82 9.37
C MET A 307 -11.89 -20.06 9.64
N LEU A 308 -11.02 -19.53 8.77
CA LEU A 308 -9.57 -19.60 8.96
C LEU A 308 -9.16 -18.91 10.27
N SER A 309 -9.73 -17.75 10.55
CA SER A 309 -9.47 -17.01 11.80
C SER A 309 -9.87 -17.81 13.03
N PHE A 310 -11.00 -18.51 13.01
CA PHE A 310 -11.39 -19.42 14.10
C PHE A 310 -10.46 -20.64 14.20
N LYS A 311 -10.11 -21.28 13.09
CA LYS A 311 -9.19 -22.43 13.06
C LYS A 311 -7.79 -22.06 13.58
N LEU A 312 -7.35 -20.83 13.27
CA LEU A 312 -6.04 -20.31 13.67
C LEU A 312 -6.07 -19.55 15.00
N PHE A 313 -7.22 -19.46 15.66
CA PHE A 313 -7.39 -18.76 16.93
C PHE A 313 -6.29 -19.07 17.97
N PRO A 314 -5.87 -20.34 18.19
CA PRO A 314 -4.81 -20.65 19.15
C PRO A 314 -3.47 -19.96 18.89
N TYR A 315 -3.22 -19.45 17.67
CA TYR A 315 -1.95 -18.84 17.29
C TYR A 315 -1.89 -17.33 17.50
N PHE A 316 -3.03 -16.70 17.77
CA PHE A 316 -3.08 -15.28 18.13
C PHE A 316 -2.37 -14.96 19.47
N HIS A 317 -1.94 -15.99 20.23
CA HIS A 317 -1.20 -15.78 21.47
C HIS A 317 0.14 -15.04 21.25
N LYS A 318 0.74 -15.16 20.05
CA LYS A 318 2.00 -14.48 19.74
C LYS A 318 1.85 -12.96 19.65
N SER A 319 0.69 -12.47 19.15
CA SER A 319 0.41 -11.03 19.02
C SER A 319 -0.33 -10.45 20.22
N LEU A 320 -1.18 -11.25 20.90
CA LEU A 320 -2.06 -10.78 21.96
C LEU A 320 -1.66 -11.23 23.38
N GLY A 321 -0.74 -12.19 23.50
CA GLY A 321 -0.42 -12.86 24.76
C GLY A 321 -1.58 -13.71 25.31
N TRP A 322 -1.32 -14.56 26.31
CA TRP A 322 -2.32 -15.48 26.87
C TRP A 322 -3.53 -14.77 27.50
N LEU A 323 -3.32 -13.63 28.18
CA LEU A 323 -4.39 -12.82 28.78
C LEU A 323 -5.26 -12.15 27.71
N GLY A 324 -4.65 -11.66 26.62
CA GLY A 324 -5.35 -11.10 25.48
C GLY A 324 -6.19 -12.18 24.77
N MET A 325 -5.64 -13.38 24.63
CA MET A 325 -6.34 -14.55 24.08
C MET A 325 -7.58 -14.95 24.89
N ALA A 326 -7.45 -15.06 26.21
CA ALA A 326 -8.58 -15.37 27.07
C ALA A 326 -9.69 -14.31 26.97
N LYS A 327 -9.32 -13.02 26.98
CA LYS A 327 -10.26 -11.91 26.81
C LYS A 327 -10.94 -11.93 25.43
N LEU A 328 -10.18 -12.23 24.36
CA LEU A 328 -10.72 -12.31 23.00
C LEU A 328 -11.65 -13.53 22.86
N GLY A 329 -11.25 -14.70 23.40
CA GLY A 329 -12.06 -15.93 23.41
C GLY A 329 -13.42 -15.72 24.07
N ILE A 330 -13.43 -15.15 25.27
CA ILE A 330 -14.69 -14.85 25.99
C ILE A 330 -15.57 -13.88 25.18
N LYS A 331 -14.99 -12.88 24.52
CA LYS A 331 -15.72 -11.92 23.68
C LYS A 331 -16.26 -12.53 22.38
N LEU A 332 -15.68 -13.63 21.90
CA LEU A 332 -16.12 -14.33 20.68
C LEU A 332 -17.22 -15.39 20.95
N ILE A 333 -17.43 -15.82 22.18
CA ILE A 333 -18.47 -16.82 22.53
C ILE A 333 -19.87 -16.38 22.05
N PRO A 334 -20.35 -15.14 22.28
CA PRO A 334 -21.65 -14.71 21.81
C PRO A 334 -21.77 -14.74 20.28
N ASP A 335 -20.69 -14.44 19.57
CA ASP A 335 -20.67 -14.42 18.10
C ASP A 335 -20.62 -15.85 17.55
N ALA A 336 -19.88 -16.76 18.19
CA ALA A 336 -19.88 -18.17 17.86
C ALA A 336 -21.29 -18.77 18.02
N LEU A 337 -22.04 -18.37 19.05
CA LEU A 337 -23.44 -18.80 19.22
C LEU A 337 -24.37 -18.28 18.12
N LYS A 338 -24.09 -17.10 17.53
CA LYS A 338 -24.84 -16.57 16.38
C LYS A 338 -24.56 -17.36 15.11
N LEU A 339 -23.38 -17.98 14.97
CA LEU A 339 -23.05 -18.87 13.86
C LEU A 339 -23.93 -20.11 13.77
N PHE A 340 -24.60 -20.54 14.86
CA PHE A 340 -25.65 -21.56 14.80
C PHE A 340 -26.83 -21.19 13.91
N ARG A 341 -27.03 -19.89 13.63
CA ARG A 341 -28.02 -19.40 12.65
C ARG A 341 -27.54 -19.46 11.19
N GLY A 342 -26.35 -20.00 10.95
CA GLY A 342 -25.67 -20.11 9.65
C GLY A 342 -24.45 -19.19 9.54
N ILE A 343 -23.41 -19.68 8.88
CA ILE A 343 -22.17 -18.93 8.63
C ILE A 343 -22.48 -17.81 7.61
N PRO A 344 -22.16 -16.54 7.91
CA PRO A 344 -22.34 -15.48 6.94
C PRO A 344 -21.43 -15.71 5.74
N LYS A 345 -21.86 -15.33 4.54
CA LYS A 345 -21.06 -15.39 3.32
C LYS A 345 -19.96 -14.32 3.33
N MET A 346 -20.26 -13.15 3.92
CA MET A 346 -19.32 -12.05 4.08
C MET A 346 -19.54 -11.32 5.39
N VAL A 347 -18.46 -10.76 5.92
CA VAL A 347 -18.45 -9.81 7.04
C VAL A 347 -17.96 -8.47 6.48
N LEU A 348 -18.73 -7.40 6.69
CA LEU A 348 -18.41 -6.07 6.24
C LEU A 348 -18.20 -5.17 7.46
N LEU A 349 -17.17 -4.31 7.38
CA LEU A 349 -16.78 -3.35 8.41
C LEU A 349 -16.89 -1.94 7.84
N VAL A 350 -17.80 -1.13 8.34
CA VAL A 350 -18.02 0.26 7.93
C VAL A 350 -17.62 1.18 9.06
N GLU A 351 -16.56 1.97 8.89
CA GLU A 351 -16.04 2.88 9.91
C GLU A 351 -16.32 4.34 9.53
N PHE A 352 -16.73 5.12 10.51
CA PHE A 352 -16.85 6.57 10.43
C PHE A 352 -15.89 7.25 11.39
N ASN A 353 -15.28 8.34 10.93
CA ASN A 353 -14.52 9.27 11.75
C ASN A 353 -15.30 10.58 11.91
N SER A 354 -15.25 11.18 13.10
CA SER A 354 -15.86 12.49 13.33
C SER A 354 -15.12 13.24 14.43
N PRO A 355 -15.29 14.57 14.53
CA PRO A 355 -14.69 15.36 15.61
C PRO A 355 -15.17 14.94 17.00
N THR A 356 -16.42 14.45 17.11
CA THR A 356 -17.01 14.04 18.39
C THR A 356 -17.52 12.58 18.34
N ALA A 357 -17.52 11.93 19.50
CA ALA A 357 -18.04 10.57 19.63
C ALA A 357 -19.56 10.51 19.34
N GLU A 358 -20.31 11.57 19.67
CA GLU A 358 -21.76 11.63 19.42
C GLU A 358 -22.07 11.70 17.91
N GLU A 359 -21.35 12.52 17.14
CA GLU A 359 -21.50 12.58 15.69
C GLU A 359 -21.17 11.22 15.03
N THR A 360 -20.11 10.56 15.51
CA THR A 360 -19.73 9.23 15.03
C THR A 360 -20.84 8.23 15.29
N LYS A 361 -21.41 8.24 16.49
CA LYS A 361 -22.53 7.39 16.90
C LYS A 361 -23.78 7.63 16.03
N GLN A 362 -24.10 8.88 15.77
CA GLN A 362 -25.26 9.25 14.93
C GLN A 362 -25.09 8.75 13.48
N LYS A 363 -23.90 8.85 12.90
CA LYS A 363 -23.60 8.30 11.57
C LYS A 363 -23.82 6.79 11.52
N VAL A 364 -23.33 6.06 12.52
CA VAL A 364 -23.51 4.59 12.62
C VAL A 364 -24.99 4.22 12.75
N ILE A 365 -25.75 4.94 13.60
CA ILE A 365 -27.17 4.70 13.79
C ILE A 365 -27.95 5.00 12.51
N GLN A 366 -27.63 6.11 11.83
CA GLN A 366 -28.31 6.51 10.58
C GLN A 366 -28.07 5.48 9.49
N LEU A 367 -26.81 5.05 9.26
CA LEU A 367 -26.49 3.99 8.30
C LEU A 367 -27.25 2.71 8.62
N ARG A 368 -27.24 2.27 9.89
CA ARG A 368 -28.00 1.08 10.31
C ARG A 368 -29.48 1.19 10.00
N LYS A 369 -30.09 2.38 10.19
CA LYS A 369 -31.50 2.62 9.86
C LYS A 369 -31.75 2.52 8.36
N ASP A 370 -30.89 3.12 7.55
CA ASP A 370 -31.06 3.17 6.10
C ASP A 370 -30.82 1.81 5.43
N LEU A 371 -30.07 0.92 6.11
CA LEU A 371 -29.87 -0.45 5.66
C LEU A 371 -30.96 -1.44 6.10
N GLN A 372 -32.06 -0.99 6.72
CA GLN A 372 -33.16 -1.87 7.17
C GLN A 372 -33.83 -2.65 6.03
N GLU A 373 -33.79 -2.14 4.81
CA GLU A 373 -34.28 -2.83 3.62
C GLU A 373 -33.55 -4.16 3.37
N PHE A 374 -32.29 -4.28 3.78
CA PHE A 374 -31.45 -5.50 3.67
C PHE A 374 -31.59 -6.45 4.86
N LYS A 375 -32.50 -6.22 5.81
CA LYS A 375 -32.62 -6.96 7.08
C LYS A 375 -32.83 -8.47 6.90
N HIS A 376 -33.43 -8.92 5.81
CA HIS A 376 -33.67 -10.33 5.54
C HIS A 376 -32.39 -11.07 5.11
N GLU A 377 -31.37 -10.36 4.64
CA GLU A 377 -30.13 -10.89 4.14
C GLU A 377 -28.94 -10.58 5.05
N ALA A 378 -29.04 -9.52 5.85
CA ALA A 378 -28.00 -9.06 6.73
C ALA A 378 -28.41 -9.08 8.21
N LEU A 379 -27.45 -9.47 9.06
CA LEU A 379 -27.52 -9.28 10.51
C LEU A 379 -26.65 -8.10 10.86
N PHE A 380 -27.18 -7.16 11.63
CA PHE A 380 -26.43 -5.96 12.02
C PHE A 380 -25.98 -6.10 13.48
N GLU A 381 -24.67 -6.05 13.69
CA GLU A 381 -24.04 -5.81 14.98
C GLU A 381 -23.63 -4.34 15.04
N ASN A 382 -24.10 -3.66 16.06
CA ASN A 382 -23.79 -2.26 16.28
C ASN A 382 -22.68 -2.15 17.31
N ASP A 383 -21.45 -2.01 16.86
CA ASP A 383 -20.31 -1.71 17.70
C ASP A 383 -20.02 -0.23 17.64
N GLU A 384 -20.58 0.51 18.60
CA GLU A 384 -20.47 1.97 18.72
C GLU A 384 -19.08 2.42 19.19
N THR A 385 -18.21 1.48 19.55
CA THR A 385 -16.87 1.78 20.05
C THR A 385 -15.81 0.97 19.32
N GLU A 386 -14.70 1.61 19.01
CA GLU A 386 -13.51 0.97 18.41
C GLU A 386 -13.06 -0.29 19.17
N ALA A 387 -13.20 -0.28 20.52
CA ALA A 387 -12.81 -1.40 21.36
C ALA A 387 -13.62 -2.68 21.12
N LYS A 388 -14.90 -2.55 20.74
CA LYS A 388 -15.76 -3.71 20.46
C LYS A 388 -15.57 -4.24 19.04
N ALA A 389 -15.36 -3.36 18.07
CA ALA A 389 -15.10 -3.72 16.67
C ALA A 389 -13.68 -4.29 16.46
N LYS A 390 -12.75 -4.01 17.38
CA LYS A 390 -11.34 -4.40 17.28
C LYS A 390 -11.12 -5.89 16.96
N LYS A 391 -11.97 -6.79 17.47
CA LYS A 391 -11.90 -8.23 17.19
C LYS A 391 -12.04 -8.55 15.69
N PHE A 392 -12.96 -7.86 14.97
CA PHE A 392 -13.19 -8.07 13.53
C PHE A 392 -12.07 -7.44 12.71
N TRP A 393 -11.54 -6.29 13.15
CA TRP A 393 -10.35 -5.68 12.56
C TRP A 393 -9.12 -6.58 12.69
N ILE A 394 -8.93 -7.21 13.86
CA ILE A 394 -7.85 -8.18 14.06
C ILE A 394 -8.03 -9.36 13.10
N MET A 395 -9.23 -9.97 13.01
CA MET A 395 -9.50 -11.05 12.07
C MET A 395 -9.18 -10.66 10.63
N ARG A 396 -9.55 -9.43 10.21
CA ARG A 396 -9.28 -8.93 8.85
C ARG A 396 -7.78 -8.72 8.58
N ARG A 397 -7.04 -8.16 9.53
CA ARG A 397 -5.62 -7.82 9.35
C ARG A 397 -4.70 -9.02 9.55
N GLU A 398 -4.96 -9.85 10.55
CA GLU A 398 -4.07 -10.94 10.95
C GLU A 398 -4.29 -12.22 10.13
N SER A 399 -5.42 -12.38 9.45
CA SER A 399 -5.74 -13.61 8.70
C SER A 399 -4.66 -13.96 7.67
N PHE A 400 -4.10 -12.98 6.97
CA PHE A 400 -3.03 -13.18 6.00
C PHE A 400 -1.70 -13.59 6.65
N GLN A 401 -1.28 -12.90 7.72
CA GLN A 401 -0.05 -13.27 8.44
C GLN A 401 -0.14 -14.66 9.05
N LEU A 402 -1.32 -15.03 9.53
CA LEU A 402 -1.58 -16.35 10.09
C LEU A 402 -1.53 -17.44 9.02
N LEU A 403 -2.07 -17.18 7.83
CA LEU A 403 -1.97 -18.09 6.70
C LEU A 403 -0.49 -18.35 6.38
N ARG A 404 0.31 -17.29 6.19
CA ARG A 404 1.76 -17.41 5.95
C ARG A 404 2.51 -18.18 7.04
N SER A 405 2.13 -18.00 8.30
CA SER A 405 2.80 -18.68 9.43
C SER A 405 2.52 -20.17 9.51
N LYS A 406 1.48 -20.66 8.83
CA LYS A 406 1.02 -22.06 8.88
C LYS A 406 1.56 -22.91 7.75
N VAL A 407 1.96 -22.31 6.67
CA VAL A 407 2.53 -23.03 5.54
C VAL A 407 3.98 -23.39 5.91
N LYS A 408 4.19 -24.59 6.47
CA LYS A 408 5.53 -25.13 6.70
C LYS A 408 6.05 -25.69 5.38
N ASP A 409 7.29 -25.34 5.05
CA ASP A 409 8.00 -25.81 3.85
C ASP A 409 7.34 -25.44 2.51
N LYS A 410 6.41 -24.47 2.52
CA LYS A 410 5.75 -23.90 1.34
C LYS A 410 5.63 -22.39 1.50
N HIS A 411 5.47 -21.68 0.40
CA HIS A 411 5.21 -20.25 0.40
C HIS A 411 3.75 -19.97 0.01
N THR A 412 3.14 -18.94 0.58
CA THR A 412 1.89 -18.41 0.00
C THR A 412 2.23 -17.86 -1.39
N ALA A 413 1.43 -18.21 -2.39
CA ALA A 413 1.62 -17.73 -3.75
C ALA A 413 0.65 -16.59 -4.06
N PRO A 414 1.04 -15.31 -3.88
CA PRO A 414 0.21 -14.16 -4.21
C PRO A 414 0.24 -13.91 -5.73
N PHE A 415 -0.27 -14.88 -6.53
CA PHE A 415 -0.34 -14.76 -7.98
C PHE A 415 -1.66 -14.13 -8.46
N MET A 416 -2.67 -14.08 -7.59
CA MET A 416 -3.89 -13.28 -7.79
C MET A 416 -3.77 -12.04 -6.92
N ASP A 417 -3.29 -10.97 -7.51
CA ASP A 417 -3.16 -9.68 -6.86
C ASP A 417 -4.51 -8.93 -6.86
N ASP A 418 -4.49 -7.66 -6.54
CA ASP A 418 -5.66 -6.81 -6.42
C ASP A 418 -6.52 -6.80 -7.72
N MET A 419 -7.79 -7.11 -7.60
CA MET A 419 -8.79 -6.97 -8.68
C MET A 419 -9.78 -5.88 -8.31
N ILE A 420 -10.12 -5.02 -9.27
CA ILE A 420 -11.07 -3.94 -9.07
C ILE A 420 -12.19 -4.03 -10.10
N VAL A 421 -13.44 -4.00 -9.61
CA VAL A 421 -14.63 -4.01 -10.45
C VAL A 421 -15.66 -3.00 -9.92
N PRO A 422 -16.53 -2.43 -10.78
CA PRO A 422 -17.65 -1.59 -10.33
C PRO A 422 -18.59 -2.35 -9.37
N PRO A 423 -19.22 -1.68 -8.37
CA PRO A 423 -20.13 -2.33 -7.42
C PRO A 423 -21.23 -3.16 -8.07
N ALA A 424 -21.77 -2.67 -9.17
CA ALA A 424 -22.88 -3.32 -9.89
C ALA A 424 -22.50 -4.70 -10.47
N VAL A 425 -21.20 -4.93 -10.73
CA VAL A 425 -20.68 -6.18 -11.32
C VAL A 425 -20.34 -7.23 -10.25
N LEU A 426 -20.18 -6.83 -8.99
CA LEU A 426 -19.78 -7.73 -7.91
C LEU A 426 -20.64 -8.99 -7.72
N PRO A 427 -21.99 -8.91 -7.80
CA PRO A 427 -22.82 -10.08 -7.63
C PRO A 427 -22.55 -11.20 -8.64
N GLU A 428 -22.13 -10.83 -9.85
CA GLU A 428 -21.75 -11.76 -10.92
C GLU A 428 -20.29 -12.18 -10.81
N PHE A 429 -19.40 -11.23 -10.54
CA PHE A 429 -17.96 -11.43 -10.48
C PHE A 429 -17.51 -12.39 -9.36
N LEU A 430 -18.06 -12.26 -8.14
CA LEU A 430 -17.64 -13.09 -7.00
C LEU A 430 -17.94 -14.60 -7.20
N PRO A 431 -19.11 -15.02 -7.73
CA PRO A 431 -19.35 -16.42 -8.08
C PRO A 431 -18.39 -16.94 -9.15
N GLU A 432 -18.09 -16.15 -10.20
CA GLU A 432 -17.18 -16.56 -11.28
C GLU A 432 -15.76 -16.78 -10.76
N ILE A 433 -15.22 -15.86 -9.96
CA ILE A 433 -13.91 -16.04 -9.32
C ILE A 433 -13.90 -17.30 -8.44
N ARG A 434 -14.97 -17.53 -7.67
CA ARG A 434 -15.08 -18.71 -6.81
C ARG A 434 -15.12 -20.00 -7.63
N GLU A 435 -15.77 -20.00 -8.79
CA GLU A 435 -15.77 -21.13 -9.71
C GLU A 435 -14.36 -21.46 -10.22
N VAL A 436 -13.59 -20.41 -10.62
CA VAL A 436 -12.19 -20.57 -11.04
C VAL A 436 -11.34 -21.15 -9.90
N ILE A 437 -11.42 -20.61 -8.70
CA ILE A 437 -10.71 -21.09 -7.52
C ILE A 437 -11.04 -22.58 -7.26
N ASN A 438 -12.31 -22.95 -7.30
CA ASN A 438 -12.77 -24.33 -7.08
C ASN A 438 -12.30 -25.28 -8.19
N LYS A 439 -12.32 -24.85 -9.46
CA LYS A 439 -11.85 -25.63 -10.61
C LYS A 439 -10.39 -26.07 -10.45
N TYR A 440 -9.56 -25.18 -9.93
CA TYR A 440 -8.13 -25.48 -9.68
C TYR A 440 -7.86 -26.00 -8.28
N LYS A 441 -8.91 -26.24 -7.45
CA LYS A 441 -8.82 -26.75 -6.07
C LYS A 441 -7.93 -25.89 -5.18
N LEU A 442 -7.91 -24.59 -5.40
CA LEU A 442 -7.10 -23.64 -4.63
C LEU A 442 -7.76 -23.36 -3.27
N LEU A 443 -6.96 -23.31 -2.22
CA LEU A 443 -7.37 -22.75 -0.95
C LEU A 443 -7.15 -21.25 -0.99
N ALA A 444 -8.20 -20.48 -1.21
CA ALA A 444 -8.11 -19.02 -1.32
C ALA A 444 -9.14 -18.34 -0.41
N THR A 445 -8.74 -17.21 0.15
CA THR A 445 -9.61 -16.29 0.90
C THR A 445 -9.83 -15.02 0.07
N ILE A 446 -11.01 -14.42 0.18
CA ILE A 446 -11.34 -13.16 -0.48
C ILE A 446 -11.56 -12.12 0.59
N ALA A 447 -10.74 -11.09 0.57
CA ALA A 447 -10.88 -9.93 1.44
C ALA A 447 -10.62 -8.67 0.62
N GLY A 448 -11.14 -7.51 1.05
CA GLY A 448 -10.91 -6.32 0.25
C GLY A 448 -11.47 -5.03 0.83
N HIS A 449 -11.08 -3.94 0.18
CA HIS A 449 -11.58 -2.60 0.44
C HIS A 449 -12.90 -2.42 -0.32
N MET A 450 -14.04 -2.71 0.32
CA MET A 450 -15.36 -2.69 -0.31
C MET A 450 -15.71 -1.33 -0.90
N GLY A 451 -15.29 -0.27 -0.24
CA GLY A 451 -15.51 1.09 -0.70
C GLY A 451 -14.66 1.49 -1.91
N CYS A 452 -13.50 0.88 -2.08
CA CYS A 452 -12.64 1.05 -3.25
C CYS A 452 -12.80 -0.09 -4.26
N LEU A 453 -13.63 -1.10 -3.93
CA LEU A 453 -13.94 -2.26 -4.77
C LEU A 453 -12.71 -3.10 -5.13
N LEU A 454 -11.71 -3.03 -4.27
CA LEU A 454 -10.46 -3.75 -4.40
C LEU A 454 -10.56 -5.05 -3.61
N TYR A 455 -10.34 -6.17 -4.29
CA TYR A 455 -10.36 -7.50 -3.72
C TYR A 455 -8.98 -8.13 -3.85
N THR A 456 -8.44 -8.60 -2.73
CA THR A 456 -7.24 -9.42 -2.69
C THR A 456 -7.62 -10.87 -2.50
N SER A 457 -7.05 -11.77 -3.27
CA SER A 457 -7.20 -13.21 -3.12
C SER A 457 -5.84 -13.79 -2.77
N ASP A 458 -5.73 -14.42 -1.61
CA ASP A 458 -4.55 -15.15 -1.21
C ASP A 458 -4.78 -16.64 -1.43
N ALA A 459 -4.00 -17.24 -2.30
CA ALA A 459 -3.97 -18.68 -2.51
C ALA A 459 -2.83 -19.31 -1.71
N ALA A 460 -3.11 -20.42 -1.03
CA ALA A 460 -2.10 -21.30 -0.49
C ALA A 460 -2.18 -22.62 -1.24
N ASP A 461 -1.06 -23.09 -1.79
CA ASP A 461 -0.97 -24.45 -2.33
C ASP A 461 -0.95 -25.47 -1.20
N GLU A 462 -1.79 -26.52 -1.31
CA GLU A 462 -1.72 -27.70 -0.46
C GLU A 462 -0.51 -28.58 -0.79
#